data_0c9be53943b05b7181aee265baca0f21
#
_entry.id   0c9be53943b05b7181aee265baca0f21
#
_cell.length_a   1.000
_cell.length_b   1.000
_cell.length_c   1.000
_cell.angle_alpha   90.00
_cell.angle_beta   90.00
_cell.angle_gamma   90.00
#
_symmetry.space_group_name_H-M   'P 1'
#
loop_
_entity.id
_entity.type
_entity.pdbx_description
1 polymer ?
#
loop_
_entity_poly.entity_id
_entity_poly.type
_entity_poly.pdbx_seq_one_letter_code
_entity_poly.pdbx_strand_id
1 'polypeptide(L)'
;EGNHLRKFQKTGKPIVLIDRKIQGISCDSVLVDNRKAAEDAVQCLIKKGHRNIGIIGGPEGIFTAQERLAGYSKALNEAGIPIRDSLIFHGDYTIQGGVRGLEKLVRDNPDMTAVFVTNYEMTMGAMIGVNELGIQIPQQLSLIGFDNLQFARACNPKLTIVSQPTDGIAREVARIMLEHLENGKQEGKESFSEKLRTEIIEGKSVSFLNGK
;
A
#
# COMPACT_ATOMS: atom_id res chain seq x y z
N GLU A 1 20.04 -0.72 8.27
CA GLU A 1 19.76 -1.36 6.97
C GLU A 1 20.70 -0.87 5.88
N GLY A 2 21.04 -1.69 4.86
CA GLY A 2 21.82 -1.28 3.68
C GLY A 2 23.34 -1.50 3.75
N ASN A 3 23.92 -2.01 4.83
CA ASN A 3 25.38 -2.24 4.91
C ASN A 3 25.93 -3.16 3.81
N HIS A 4 25.18 -4.17 3.41
CA HIS A 4 25.54 -5.04 2.28
C HIS A 4 25.52 -4.31 0.95
N LEU A 5 24.56 -3.39 0.74
CA LEU A 5 24.48 -2.58 -0.47
C LEU A 5 25.62 -1.57 -0.55
N ARG A 6 26.04 -0.97 0.58
CA ARG A 6 27.23 -0.10 0.61
C ARG A 6 28.51 -0.83 0.20
N LYS A 7 28.65 -2.10 0.64
CA LYS A 7 29.76 -2.94 0.17
C LYS A 7 29.67 -3.21 -1.33
N PHE A 8 28.46 -3.48 -1.82
CA PHE A 8 28.24 -3.72 -3.25
C PHE A 8 28.46 -2.46 -4.11
N GLN A 9 28.07 -1.27 -3.64
CA GLN A 9 28.33 -0.01 -4.34
C GLN A 9 29.84 0.22 -4.59
N LYS A 10 30.71 -0.21 -3.65
CA LYS A 10 32.17 -0.09 -3.80
C LYS A 10 32.74 -0.94 -4.94
N THR A 11 31.97 -1.88 -5.48
CA THR A 11 32.39 -2.70 -6.64
C THR A 11 32.17 -1.97 -7.97
N GLY A 12 31.58 -0.78 -7.97
CA GLY A 12 31.24 -0.03 -9.20
C GLY A 12 30.07 -0.60 -10.00
N LYS A 13 29.49 -1.72 -9.58
CA LYS A 13 28.35 -2.33 -10.26
C LYS A 13 27.06 -1.52 -10.06
N PRO A 14 26.17 -1.45 -11.08
CA PRO A 14 24.92 -0.70 -10.95
C PRO A 14 23.98 -1.33 -9.94
N ILE A 15 23.22 -0.49 -9.25
CA ILE A 15 22.15 -0.85 -8.34
C ILE A 15 20.93 -0.02 -8.70
N VAL A 16 19.78 -0.66 -8.85
CA VAL A 16 18.47 -0.01 -8.97
C VAL A 16 17.57 -0.54 -7.85
N LEU A 17 17.02 0.37 -7.04
CA LEU A 17 16.06 0.01 -6.00
C LEU A 17 14.64 0.00 -6.57
N ILE A 18 13.84 -0.98 -6.16
CA ILE A 18 12.44 -1.11 -6.56
C ILE A 18 11.55 -0.89 -5.34
N ASP A 19 10.61 0.04 -5.48
CA ASP A 19 9.59 0.40 -4.46
C ASP A 19 10.14 0.63 -3.06
N ARG A 20 11.37 1.16 -2.98
CA ARG A 20 11.98 1.54 -1.70
C ARG A 20 13.08 2.58 -1.86
N LYS A 21 13.29 3.32 -0.77
CA LYS A 21 14.51 4.11 -0.55
C LYS A 21 15.23 3.59 0.69
N ILE A 22 16.56 3.58 0.64
CA ILE A 22 17.39 3.17 1.77
C ILE A 22 18.27 4.35 2.15
N GLN A 23 18.17 4.79 3.39
CA GLN A 23 18.93 5.94 3.89
C GLN A 23 20.44 5.70 3.77
N GLY A 24 21.14 6.66 3.19
CA GLY A 24 22.59 6.60 2.99
C GLY A 24 23.05 5.69 1.85
N ILE A 25 22.12 5.28 0.95
CA ILE A 25 22.43 4.62 -0.31
C ILE A 25 21.99 5.57 -1.45
N SER A 26 22.95 6.04 -2.24
CA SER A 26 22.69 6.84 -3.44
C SER A 26 22.73 5.93 -4.66
N CYS A 27 21.58 5.56 -5.20
CA CYS A 27 21.45 4.78 -6.42
C CYS A 27 20.08 5.07 -7.07
N ASP A 28 19.93 4.69 -8.31
CA ASP A 28 18.68 4.85 -9.02
C ASP A 28 17.56 4.04 -8.39
N SER A 29 16.34 4.53 -8.53
CA SER A 29 15.17 3.86 -7.95
C SER A 29 13.95 4.05 -8.84
N VAL A 30 13.18 2.98 -8.98
CA VAL A 30 11.84 3.00 -9.55
C VAL A 30 10.86 2.82 -8.40
N LEU A 31 10.08 3.84 -8.14
CA LEU A 31 9.15 3.91 -7.01
C LEU A 31 7.71 3.90 -7.52
N VAL A 32 6.81 3.52 -6.64
CA VAL A 32 5.39 3.81 -6.77
C VAL A 32 5.06 5.04 -5.92
N ASP A 33 4.13 5.88 -6.35
CA ASP A 33 3.63 6.97 -5.50
C ASP A 33 2.72 6.41 -4.40
N ASN A 34 3.37 5.77 -3.41
CA ASN A 34 2.71 5.08 -2.30
C ASN A 34 1.80 6.00 -1.48
N ARG A 35 2.20 7.28 -1.34
CA ARG A 35 1.40 8.28 -0.61
C ARG A 35 0.13 8.61 -1.38
N LYS A 36 0.25 8.88 -2.67
CA LYS A 36 -0.91 9.17 -3.53
C LYS A 36 -1.82 7.96 -3.68
N ALA A 37 -1.26 6.77 -3.79
CA ALA A 37 -2.00 5.51 -3.84
C ALA A 37 -2.92 5.32 -2.62
N ALA A 38 -2.39 5.53 -1.41
CA ALA A 38 -3.16 5.44 -0.19
C ALA A 38 -4.17 6.59 -0.03
N GLU A 39 -3.77 7.81 -0.40
CA GLU A 39 -4.67 8.97 -0.42
C GLU A 39 -5.88 8.70 -1.32
N ASP A 40 -5.67 8.22 -2.54
CA ASP A 40 -6.76 7.93 -3.49
C ASP A 40 -7.68 6.82 -2.99
N ALA A 41 -7.13 5.75 -2.39
CA ALA A 41 -7.91 4.67 -1.79
C ALA A 41 -8.83 5.18 -0.68
N VAL A 42 -8.30 5.99 0.23
CA VAL A 42 -9.06 6.54 1.35
C VAL A 42 -10.06 7.58 0.88
N GLN A 43 -9.70 8.44 -0.08
CA GLN A 43 -10.65 9.37 -0.71
C GLN A 43 -11.81 8.64 -1.41
N CYS A 44 -11.55 7.46 -2.02
CA CYS A 44 -12.62 6.63 -2.58
C CYS A 44 -13.64 6.22 -1.51
N LEU A 45 -13.19 5.82 -0.33
CA LEU A 45 -14.06 5.50 0.80
C LEU A 45 -14.80 6.74 1.33
N ILE A 46 -14.10 7.86 1.47
CA ILE A 46 -14.67 9.13 1.95
C ILE A 46 -15.79 9.63 1.01
N LYS A 47 -15.57 9.57 -0.31
CA LYS A 47 -16.56 9.96 -1.32
C LYS A 47 -17.83 9.09 -1.27
N LYS A 48 -17.73 7.87 -0.76
CA LYS A 48 -18.86 6.97 -0.53
C LYS A 48 -19.50 7.13 0.87
N GLY A 49 -19.10 8.15 1.61
CA GLY A 49 -19.71 8.55 2.89
C GLY A 49 -19.03 7.97 4.13
N HIS A 50 -18.01 7.13 4.00
CA HIS A 50 -17.30 6.56 5.14
C HIS A 50 -16.51 7.64 5.89
N ARG A 51 -16.58 7.60 7.23
CA ARG A 51 -15.86 8.51 8.13
C ARG A 51 -15.02 7.75 9.17
N ASN A 52 -15.49 6.59 9.60
CA ASN A 52 -14.77 5.70 10.51
C ASN A 52 -14.06 4.63 9.67
N ILE A 53 -12.85 4.98 9.22
CA ILE A 53 -12.06 4.20 8.26
C ILE A 53 -10.83 3.66 8.98
N GLY A 54 -10.72 2.34 9.11
CA GLY A 54 -9.52 1.68 9.62
C GLY A 54 -8.42 1.54 8.57
N ILE A 55 -7.17 1.43 9.02
CA ILE A 55 -6.04 1.05 8.18
C ILE A 55 -5.29 -0.13 8.79
N ILE A 56 -5.05 -1.16 7.98
CA ILE A 56 -4.08 -2.21 8.27
C ILE A 56 -2.81 -1.87 7.51
N GLY A 57 -1.91 -1.14 8.19
CA GLY A 57 -0.64 -0.66 7.68
C GLY A 57 0.48 -1.69 7.80
N GLY A 58 1.63 -1.40 7.19
CA GLY A 58 2.84 -2.22 7.33
C GLY A 58 3.66 -1.87 8.59
N PRO A 59 4.82 -2.54 8.74
CA PRO A 59 5.70 -2.33 9.88
C PRO A 59 6.22 -0.90 9.96
N GLU A 60 6.36 -0.39 11.18
CA GLU A 60 7.02 0.89 11.41
C GLU A 60 8.46 0.89 10.89
N GLY A 61 8.91 2.02 10.38
CA GLY A 61 10.26 2.18 9.84
C GLY A 61 10.45 1.69 8.40
N ILE A 62 9.47 1.05 7.80
CA ILE A 62 9.50 0.67 6.38
C ILE A 62 8.97 1.82 5.52
N PHE A 63 9.77 2.23 4.52
CA PHE A 63 9.46 3.38 3.65
C PHE A 63 8.05 3.34 3.05
N THR A 64 7.65 2.21 2.44
CA THR A 64 6.33 2.07 1.81
C THR A 64 5.19 2.13 2.82
N ALA A 65 5.38 1.57 4.03
CA ALA A 65 4.40 1.64 5.10
C ALA A 65 4.19 3.08 5.58
N GLN A 66 5.29 3.83 5.77
CA GLN A 66 5.24 5.23 6.18
C GLN A 66 4.53 6.11 5.15
N GLU A 67 4.85 5.93 3.86
CA GLU A 67 4.21 6.70 2.78
C GLU A 67 2.71 6.38 2.66
N ARG A 68 2.32 5.10 2.77
CA ARG A 68 0.90 4.70 2.72
C ARG A 68 0.12 5.23 3.94
N LEU A 69 0.71 5.18 5.13
CA LEU A 69 0.10 5.77 6.33
C LEU A 69 -0.02 7.31 6.20
N ALA A 70 0.99 7.97 5.65
CA ALA A 70 0.96 9.40 5.40
C ALA A 70 -0.13 9.78 4.38
N GLY A 71 -0.37 8.95 3.36
CA GLY A 71 -1.47 9.13 2.39
C GLY A 71 -2.85 8.98 3.03
N TYR A 72 -3.03 7.95 3.86
CA TYR A 72 -4.24 7.76 4.66
C TYR A 72 -4.52 8.98 5.55
N SER A 73 -3.53 9.42 6.31
CA SER A 73 -3.65 10.57 7.21
C SER A 73 -3.97 11.86 6.46
N LYS A 74 -3.33 12.06 5.30
CA LYS A 74 -3.59 13.23 4.44
C LYS A 74 -5.04 13.27 3.96
N ALA A 75 -5.57 12.15 3.45
CA ALA A 75 -6.94 12.08 2.96
C ALA A 75 -7.98 12.38 4.05
N LEU A 76 -7.77 11.85 5.27
CA LEU A 76 -8.64 12.14 6.40
C LEU A 76 -8.58 13.62 6.79
N ASN A 77 -7.38 14.19 6.91
CA ASN A 77 -7.20 15.60 7.28
C ASN A 77 -7.85 16.55 6.26
N GLU A 78 -7.68 16.31 4.96
CA GLU A 78 -8.31 17.10 3.90
C GLU A 78 -9.84 17.04 3.93
N ALA A 79 -10.39 15.93 4.42
CA ALA A 79 -11.83 15.76 4.59
C ALA A 79 -12.35 16.23 5.97
N GLY A 80 -11.50 16.81 6.82
CA GLY A 80 -11.86 17.22 8.18
C GLY A 80 -12.25 16.06 9.09
N ILE A 81 -11.73 14.85 8.83
CA ILE A 81 -11.98 13.65 9.65
C ILE A 81 -10.82 13.48 10.64
N PRO A 82 -11.09 13.40 11.94
CA PRO A 82 -10.03 13.22 12.92
C PRO A 82 -9.37 11.85 12.78
N ILE A 83 -8.04 11.83 12.87
CA ILE A 83 -7.28 10.59 12.91
C ILE A 83 -7.43 9.98 14.30
N ARG A 84 -7.80 8.70 14.36
CA ARG A 84 -7.96 7.94 15.61
C ARG A 84 -6.91 6.83 15.63
N ASP A 85 -6.04 6.83 16.62
CA ASP A 85 -5.00 5.80 16.77
C ASP A 85 -5.60 4.38 16.89
N SER A 86 -6.80 4.26 17.46
CA SER A 86 -7.52 2.99 17.52
C SER A 86 -7.89 2.41 16.14
N LEU A 87 -7.96 3.24 15.12
CA LEU A 87 -8.23 2.84 13.73
C LEU A 87 -6.95 2.55 12.92
N ILE A 88 -5.77 2.64 13.54
CA ILE A 88 -4.49 2.35 12.90
C ILE A 88 -3.93 1.05 13.48
N PHE A 89 -3.71 0.06 12.62
CA PHE A 89 -3.02 -1.17 12.97
C PHE A 89 -1.71 -1.29 12.19
N HIS A 90 -0.59 -1.40 12.91
CA HIS A 90 0.73 -1.66 12.33
C HIS A 90 0.95 -3.16 12.21
N GLY A 91 0.80 -3.68 11.01
CA GLY A 91 1.01 -5.09 10.68
C GLY A 91 2.47 -5.39 10.35
N ASP A 92 2.70 -6.62 9.89
CA ASP A 92 4.03 -7.18 9.65
C ASP A 92 4.21 -7.70 8.21
N TYR A 93 3.32 -7.32 7.30
CA TYR A 93 3.25 -7.80 5.91
C TYR A 93 3.03 -9.31 5.77
N THR A 94 2.47 -9.97 6.78
CA THR A 94 2.08 -11.38 6.71
C THR A 94 0.58 -11.55 6.62
N ILE A 95 0.12 -12.70 6.12
CA ILE A 95 -1.30 -13.08 6.13
C ILE A 95 -1.84 -13.03 7.56
N GLN A 96 -1.10 -13.60 8.51
CA GLN A 96 -1.51 -13.63 9.92
C GLN A 96 -1.59 -12.23 10.53
N GLY A 97 -0.72 -11.31 10.10
CA GLY A 97 -0.80 -9.90 10.47
C GLY A 97 -2.10 -9.24 9.98
N GLY A 98 -2.55 -9.61 8.79
CA GLY A 98 -3.83 -9.16 8.24
C GLY A 98 -5.04 -9.66 9.04
N VAL A 99 -5.05 -10.94 9.43
CA VAL A 99 -6.09 -11.53 10.29
C VAL A 99 -6.15 -10.77 11.62
N ARG A 100 -5.04 -10.72 12.36
CA ARG A 100 -4.97 -10.00 13.65
C ARG A 100 -5.37 -8.52 13.54
N GLY A 101 -4.97 -7.88 12.44
CA GLY A 101 -5.27 -6.47 12.19
C GLY A 101 -6.76 -6.23 12.06
N LEU A 102 -7.45 -7.06 11.27
CA LEU A 102 -8.89 -6.94 11.09
C LEU A 102 -9.64 -7.23 12.39
N GLU A 103 -9.34 -8.35 13.06
CA GLU A 103 -9.97 -8.73 14.34
C GLU A 103 -9.85 -7.62 15.39
N LYS A 104 -8.62 -7.05 15.52
CA LYS A 104 -8.38 -5.96 16.47
C LYS A 104 -9.18 -4.71 16.11
N LEU A 105 -9.13 -4.28 14.86
CA LEU A 105 -9.82 -3.07 14.42
C LEU A 105 -11.33 -3.18 14.61
N VAL A 106 -11.93 -4.31 14.24
CA VAL A 106 -13.39 -4.54 14.40
C VAL A 106 -13.79 -4.59 15.87
N ARG A 107 -13.03 -5.30 16.70
CA ARG A 107 -13.31 -5.42 18.14
C ARG A 107 -13.20 -4.07 18.85
N ASP A 108 -12.16 -3.31 18.55
CA ASP A 108 -11.85 -2.07 19.28
C ASP A 108 -12.63 -0.86 18.73
N ASN A 109 -13.22 -0.98 17.53
CA ASN A 109 -13.96 0.09 16.85
C ASN A 109 -15.27 -0.44 16.23
N PRO A 110 -16.32 -0.68 17.03
CA PRO A 110 -17.61 -1.20 16.54
C PRO A 110 -18.33 -0.23 15.58
N ASP A 111 -17.90 1.02 15.53
CA ASP A 111 -18.39 2.07 14.64
C ASP A 111 -17.61 2.15 13.32
N MET A 112 -16.59 1.32 13.11
CA MET A 112 -15.81 1.26 11.87
C MET A 112 -16.67 0.75 10.71
N THR A 113 -16.69 1.50 9.62
CA THR A 113 -17.53 1.18 8.43
C THR A 113 -16.71 0.81 7.19
N ALA A 114 -15.42 1.08 7.22
CA ALA A 114 -14.52 0.74 6.13
C ALA A 114 -13.10 0.46 6.62
N VAL A 115 -12.36 -0.34 5.86
CA VAL A 115 -10.95 -0.62 6.12
C VAL A 115 -10.13 -0.56 4.83
N PHE A 116 -8.96 0.08 4.90
CA PHE A 116 -7.94 0.05 3.87
C PHE A 116 -6.79 -0.85 4.31
N VAL A 117 -6.44 -1.84 3.49
CA VAL A 117 -5.35 -2.78 3.75
C VAL A 117 -4.23 -2.54 2.77
N THR A 118 -3.01 -2.35 3.27
CA THR A 118 -1.93 -1.71 2.53
C THR A 118 -0.95 -2.64 1.83
N ASN A 119 -1.15 -3.95 1.81
CA ASN A 119 -0.41 -4.89 0.95
C ASN A 119 -1.20 -6.17 0.69
N TYR A 120 -0.69 -6.99 -0.23
CA TYR A 120 -1.36 -8.19 -0.70
C TYR A 120 -1.59 -9.24 0.39
N GLU A 121 -0.54 -9.63 1.11
CA GLU A 121 -0.62 -10.70 2.12
C GLU A 121 -1.58 -10.32 3.23
N MET A 122 -1.52 -9.09 3.73
CA MET A 122 -2.46 -8.63 4.76
C MET A 122 -3.87 -8.46 4.19
N THR A 123 -4.04 -8.14 2.89
CA THR A 123 -5.38 -8.14 2.25
C THR A 123 -5.96 -9.54 2.26
N MET A 124 -5.17 -10.56 1.95
CA MET A 124 -5.59 -11.95 2.04
C MET A 124 -5.95 -12.33 3.48
N GLY A 125 -5.12 -11.94 4.44
CA GLY A 125 -5.38 -12.15 5.87
C GLY A 125 -6.65 -11.45 6.35
N ALA A 126 -6.88 -10.21 5.95
CA ALA A 126 -8.10 -9.47 6.28
C ALA A 126 -9.35 -10.18 5.72
N MET A 127 -9.27 -10.75 4.51
CA MET A 127 -10.38 -11.54 3.95
C MET A 127 -10.62 -12.84 4.70
N ILE A 128 -9.57 -13.49 5.22
CA ILE A 128 -9.72 -14.64 6.12
C ILE A 128 -10.45 -14.20 7.39
N GLY A 129 -10.01 -13.12 8.03
CA GLY A 129 -10.67 -12.59 9.23
C GLY A 129 -12.12 -12.17 8.99
N VAL A 130 -12.44 -11.59 7.83
CA VAL A 130 -13.84 -11.30 7.41
C VAL A 130 -14.68 -12.57 7.42
N ASN A 131 -14.17 -13.68 6.86
CA ASN A 131 -14.89 -14.95 6.81
C ASN A 131 -15.05 -15.58 8.20
N GLU A 132 -13.98 -15.57 9.02
CA GLU A 132 -13.98 -16.14 10.37
C GLU A 132 -14.92 -15.39 11.32
N LEU A 133 -15.02 -14.05 11.18
CA LEU A 133 -15.93 -13.20 11.96
C LEU A 133 -17.34 -13.14 11.37
N GLY A 134 -17.61 -13.73 10.21
CA GLY A 134 -18.91 -13.71 9.54
C GLY A 134 -19.33 -12.31 9.06
N ILE A 135 -18.39 -11.42 8.80
CA ILE A 135 -18.65 -10.05 8.39
C ILE A 135 -19.09 -10.02 6.91
N GLN A 136 -20.17 -9.32 6.62
CA GLN A 136 -20.67 -9.16 5.26
C GLN A 136 -20.02 -7.95 4.59
N ILE A 137 -19.29 -8.20 3.50
CA ILE A 137 -18.71 -7.15 2.64
C ILE A 137 -19.62 -6.98 1.41
N PRO A 138 -19.99 -5.77 1.03
CA PRO A 138 -19.66 -4.47 1.64
C PRO A 138 -20.69 -3.98 2.66
N GLN A 139 -21.71 -4.78 3.01
CA GLN A 139 -22.90 -4.34 3.74
C GLN A 139 -22.58 -3.88 5.17
N GLN A 140 -21.71 -4.59 5.87
CA GLN A 140 -21.28 -4.27 7.24
C GLN A 140 -19.94 -3.54 7.26
N LEU A 141 -19.03 -3.90 6.32
CA LEU A 141 -17.70 -3.33 6.24
C LEU A 141 -17.28 -3.19 4.77
N SER A 142 -16.97 -1.98 4.34
CA SER A 142 -16.31 -1.76 3.05
C SER A 142 -14.82 -2.05 3.15
N LEU A 143 -14.24 -2.68 2.12
CA LEU A 143 -12.81 -3.03 2.13
C LEU A 143 -12.15 -2.62 0.81
N ILE A 144 -11.02 -1.92 0.92
CA ILE A 144 -10.08 -1.71 -0.19
C ILE A 144 -8.77 -2.42 0.17
N GLY A 145 -8.31 -3.28 -0.74
CA GLY A 145 -7.02 -3.97 -0.63
C GLY A 145 -5.94 -3.32 -1.49
N PHE A 146 -4.79 -3.96 -1.55
CA PHE A 146 -3.61 -3.51 -2.29
C PHE A 146 -3.01 -4.69 -3.04
N ASP A 147 -2.67 -4.50 -4.32
CA ASP A 147 -2.08 -5.50 -5.22
C ASP A 147 -2.94 -6.74 -5.51
N ASN A 148 -2.39 -7.61 -6.32
CA ASN A 148 -2.91 -8.90 -6.76
C ASN A 148 -4.35 -8.89 -7.32
N LEU A 149 -4.47 -8.38 -8.54
CA LEU A 149 -5.76 -8.33 -9.26
C LEU A 149 -6.41 -9.72 -9.40
N GLN A 150 -5.62 -10.79 -9.54
CA GLN A 150 -6.16 -12.15 -9.69
C GLN A 150 -6.86 -12.61 -8.41
N PHE A 151 -6.24 -12.38 -7.25
CA PHE A 151 -6.86 -12.65 -5.96
C PHE A 151 -8.13 -11.80 -5.76
N ALA A 152 -8.05 -10.50 -6.06
CA ALA A 152 -9.20 -9.60 -5.94
C ALA A 152 -10.40 -10.06 -6.78
N ARG A 153 -10.13 -10.61 -7.98
CA ARG A 153 -11.17 -11.17 -8.87
C ARG A 153 -11.74 -12.51 -8.39
N ALA A 154 -10.94 -13.29 -7.65
CA ALA A 154 -11.36 -14.57 -7.10
C ALA A 154 -12.22 -14.43 -5.84
N CYS A 155 -12.16 -13.29 -5.14
CA CYS A 155 -12.98 -13.01 -3.97
C CYS A 155 -14.47 -12.83 -4.33
N ASN A 156 -15.32 -13.14 -3.36
CA ASN A 156 -16.76 -12.83 -3.44
C ASN A 156 -17.17 -12.03 -2.18
N PRO A 157 -17.55 -10.74 -2.35
CA PRO A 157 -17.54 -9.97 -3.61
C PRO A 157 -16.13 -9.71 -4.15
N LYS A 158 -16.01 -9.42 -5.46
CA LYS A 158 -14.73 -8.96 -6.05
C LYS A 158 -14.23 -7.74 -5.30
N LEU A 159 -12.96 -7.75 -4.91
CA LEU A 159 -12.38 -6.65 -4.14
C LEU A 159 -12.07 -5.43 -5.02
N THR A 160 -12.31 -4.26 -4.45
CA THR A 160 -11.70 -3.01 -4.90
C THR A 160 -10.26 -3.00 -4.38
N ILE A 161 -9.30 -2.75 -5.25
CA ILE A 161 -7.87 -2.74 -4.89
C ILE A 161 -7.13 -1.57 -5.51
N VAL A 162 -6.07 -1.16 -4.84
CA VAL A 162 -5.00 -0.37 -5.45
C VAL A 162 -4.08 -1.32 -6.20
N SER A 163 -3.90 -1.09 -7.50
CA SER A 163 -3.03 -1.90 -8.37
C SER A 163 -1.76 -1.14 -8.72
N GLN A 164 -0.61 -1.77 -8.54
CA GLN A 164 0.67 -1.22 -8.98
C GLN A 164 0.92 -1.55 -10.47
N PRO A 165 1.59 -0.66 -11.22
CA PRO A 165 1.93 -0.88 -12.63
C PRO A 165 3.17 -1.78 -12.75
N THR A 166 3.07 -3.05 -12.37
CA THR A 166 4.20 -4.00 -12.30
C THR A 166 4.98 -4.10 -13.60
N ASP A 167 4.29 -4.11 -14.76
CA ASP A 167 4.93 -4.11 -16.07
C ASP A 167 5.69 -2.80 -16.36
N GLY A 168 5.15 -1.68 -15.89
CA GLY A 168 5.82 -0.38 -15.97
C GLY A 168 7.08 -0.35 -15.13
N ILE A 169 7.00 -0.84 -13.89
CA ILE A 169 8.15 -0.97 -13.00
C ILE A 169 9.23 -1.84 -13.64
N ALA A 170 8.86 -3.01 -14.15
CA ALA A 170 9.80 -3.94 -14.78
C ALA A 170 10.51 -3.33 -16.00
N ARG A 171 9.75 -2.65 -16.89
CA ARG A 171 10.32 -1.98 -18.05
C ARG A 171 11.30 -0.87 -17.66
N GLU A 172 10.94 -0.05 -16.69
CA GLU A 172 11.75 1.09 -16.28
C GLU A 172 13.04 0.63 -15.58
N VAL A 173 12.95 -0.39 -14.73
CA VAL A 173 14.13 -1.00 -14.10
C VAL A 173 15.08 -1.58 -15.16
N ALA A 174 14.53 -2.30 -16.16
CA ALA A 174 15.32 -2.86 -17.24
C ALA A 174 16.00 -1.76 -18.08
N ARG A 175 15.28 -0.68 -18.41
CA ARG A 175 15.84 0.48 -19.14
C ARG A 175 17.03 1.09 -18.40
N ILE A 176 16.87 1.40 -17.12
CA ILE A 176 17.92 1.98 -16.28
C ILE A 176 19.13 1.05 -16.20
N MET A 177 18.90 -0.26 -15.98
CA MET A 177 19.98 -1.24 -15.87
C MET A 177 20.75 -1.36 -17.20
N LEU A 178 20.06 -1.39 -18.34
CA LEU A 178 20.72 -1.44 -19.66
C LEU A 178 21.56 -0.20 -19.92
N GLU A 179 21.04 1.00 -19.63
CA GLU A 179 21.79 2.24 -19.75
C GLU A 179 23.09 2.23 -18.93
N HIS A 180 23.05 1.68 -17.71
CA HIS A 180 24.25 1.54 -16.89
C HIS A 180 25.25 0.52 -17.42
N LEU A 181 24.77 -0.56 -18.04
CA LEU A 181 25.63 -1.59 -18.61
C LEU A 181 26.31 -1.12 -19.91
N GLU A 182 25.61 -0.31 -20.73
CA GLU A 182 26.12 0.20 -22.00
C GLU A 182 27.09 1.39 -21.81
N ASN A 183 26.73 2.33 -20.91
CA ASN A 183 27.45 3.59 -20.78
C ASN A 183 28.39 3.64 -19.57
N GLY A 184 28.41 2.58 -18.75
CA GLY A 184 29.06 2.61 -17.43
C GLY A 184 28.34 3.52 -16.43
N LYS A 185 28.73 3.41 -15.16
CA LYS A 185 28.22 4.33 -14.13
C LYS A 185 28.84 5.71 -14.36
N GLN A 186 28.05 6.70 -14.70
CA GLN A 186 28.52 8.08 -14.80
C GLN A 186 28.85 8.61 -13.40
N GLU A 187 30.13 8.71 -13.07
CA GLU A 187 30.58 9.32 -11.82
C GLU A 187 30.09 10.78 -11.74
N GLY A 188 29.47 11.13 -10.59
CA GLY A 188 28.96 12.49 -10.36
C GLY A 188 27.54 12.78 -10.82
N LYS A 189 26.83 11.85 -11.46
CA LYS A 189 25.40 12.02 -11.77
C LYS A 189 24.54 11.78 -10.53
N GLU A 190 23.59 12.69 -10.30
CA GLU A 190 22.59 12.50 -9.24
C GLU A 190 21.78 11.22 -9.52
N SER A 191 21.43 10.50 -8.44
CA SER A 191 20.62 9.29 -8.55
C SER A 191 19.23 9.63 -9.10
N PHE A 192 18.83 8.92 -10.15
CA PHE A 192 17.52 9.06 -10.77
C PHE A 192 16.45 8.37 -9.93
N SER A 193 15.30 9.01 -9.77
CA SER A 193 14.17 8.43 -9.05
C SER A 193 12.89 8.70 -9.82
N GLU A 194 12.32 7.66 -10.42
CA GLU A 194 11.02 7.75 -11.09
C GLU A 194 9.91 7.26 -10.17
N LYS A 195 8.78 7.98 -10.20
CA LYS A 195 7.56 7.59 -9.49
C LYS A 195 6.45 7.23 -10.48
N LEU A 196 6.05 5.97 -10.46
CA LEU A 196 4.95 5.45 -11.26
C LEU A 196 3.63 5.59 -10.49
N ARG A 197 2.54 5.84 -11.23
CA ARG A 197 1.20 5.96 -10.66
C ARG A 197 0.54 4.60 -10.53
N THR A 198 -0.25 4.45 -9.47
CA THR A 198 -1.15 3.32 -9.26
C THR A 198 -2.52 3.60 -9.83
N GLU A 199 -3.33 2.56 -9.95
CA GLU A 199 -4.75 2.64 -10.34
C GLU A 199 -5.61 2.00 -9.26
N ILE A 200 -6.82 2.55 -9.06
CA ILE A 200 -7.85 1.87 -8.28
C ILE A 200 -8.68 1.04 -9.24
N ILE A 201 -8.63 -0.28 -9.07
CA ILE A 201 -9.48 -1.22 -9.81
C ILE A 201 -10.74 -1.45 -8.98
N GLU A 202 -11.85 -0.93 -9.45
CA GLU A 202 -13.12 -1.05 -8.75
C GLU A 202 -13.65 -2.49 -8.79
N GLY A 203 -14.02 -2.99 -7.62
CA GLY A 203 -14.75 -4.23 -7.40
C GLY A 203 -16.15 -3.96 -6.84
N LYS A 204 -16.60 -4.87 -5.98
CA LYS A 204 -17.89 -4.77 -5.28
C LYS A 204 -17.75 -4.77 -3.75
N SER A 205 -16.53 -4.62 -3.25
CA SER A 205 -16.22 -4.65 -1.81
C SER A 205 -16.40 -3.30 -1.11
N VAL A 206 -16.85 -2.26 -1.84
CA VAL A 206 -17.09 -0.93 -1.30
C VAL A 206 -18.49 -0.47 -1.69
N SER A 207 -19.32 -0.11 -0.72
CA SER A 207 -20.65 0.44 -0.92
C SER A 207 -20.72 1.91 -0.51
N PHE A 208 -21.77 2.60 -0.92
CA PHE A 208 -22.14 3.86 -0.30
C PHE A 208 -22.64 3.59 1.12
N LEU A 209 -22.17 4.38 2.07
CA LEU A 209 -22.73 4.38 3.40
C LEU A 209 -24.05 5.17 3.33
N ASN A 210 -25.17 4.46 3.19
CA ASN A 210 -26.48 5.09 3.25
C ASN A 210 -26.64 5.71 4.64
N GLY A 211 -26.89 7.01 4.68
CA GLY A 211 -27.13 7.72 5.95
C GLY A 211 -28.26 7.01 6.72
N LYS A 212 -27.93 6.55 7.94
CA LYS A 212 -28.93 6.18 8.93
C LYS A 212 -29.52 7.43 9.52
#